data_980888fd553479377f9dc10a552c4db4
#
_entry.id   980888fd553479377f9dc10a552c4db4
#
_cell.length_a   1.000
_cell.length_b   1.000
_cell.length_c   1.000
_cell.angle_alpha   90.00
_cell.angle_beta   90.00
_cell.angle_gamma   90.00
#
_symmetry.space_group_name_H-M   'P 1'
#
loop_
_entity.id
_entity.type
_entity.pdbx_description
1 polymer ?
#
loop_
_entity_poly.entity_id
_entity_poly.type
_entity_poly.pdbx_seq_one_letter_code
_entity_poly.pdbx_strand_id
1 'polypeptide(L)'
;MSYGVKCPKCGLMQLPGPQCKSCGTALGGPARPAGPARPAAPPRPQTPPPAPLPSDTNHSPGFSPPVPSGLEAGPGEGRQLFFYGSGGSLFGIHIVNMFLTVVTLGIYYFWAKVRVRQYLLSETEFEGDRFAYHGTAKELLLGFLKAALVFGVPLLLLGILQGILASVPVVKALLGLLTYAIVMVLIPFAIVGARRYRLSRTSWREIRFSFRGRALDFIKLFVTGSLLSGITLGLYYPFFDTRRHEFLVAHSYFGNQKFDFDGKGRDLFGSFLVVMLFFVPTLGLVWFWYQAKKQRYFWGHTSLATARFHSTVTGTRLFLLTVGNLFLLVATLGLGFPWALVRNVRFALRYLTLDGPLDLSSIRQEAQAATATGEALAGFFDAGLDLG
;
A
#
# COMPACT_ATOMS: atom_id res chain seq x y z
N MET A 1 29.06 11.82 -33.02
CA MET A 1 28.33 12.29 -34.24
C MET A 1 27.57 11.09 -34.78
N SER A 2 26.25 11.05 -34.61
CA SER A 2 25.41 9.96 -35.09
C SER A 2 24.98 10.23 -36.53
N TYR A 3 25.49 9.46 -37.49
CA TYR A 3 25.12 9.59 -38.89
C TYR A 3 23.75 8.93 -39.11
N GLY A 4 22.72 9.70 -39.44
CA GLY A 4 21.43 9.18 -39.91
C GLY A 4 21.54 8.65 -41.32
N VAL A 5 20.84 7.55 -41.63
CA VAL A 5 20.73 6.99 -43.00
C VAL A 5 19.44 7.44 -43.64
N LYS A 6 19.50 8.03 -44.85
CA LYS A 6 18.33 8.48 -45.61
C LYS A 6 17.76 7.31 -46.41
N CYS A 7 16.45 7.04 -46.23
CA CYS A 7 15.77 5.99 -47.00
C CYS A 7 15.66 6.40 -48.52
N PRO A 8 16.11 5.54 -49.45
CA PRO A 8 16.06 5.88 -50.86
C PRO A 8 14.65 5.94 -51.46
N LYS A 9 13.66 5.32 -50.80
CA LYS A 9 12.29 5.28 -51.29
C LYS A 9 11.39 6.38 -50.75
N CYS A 10 11.47 6.70 -49.47
CA CYS A 10 10.58 7.70 -48.84
C CYS A 10 11.31 8.95 -48.30
N GLY A 11 12.64 9.01 -48.42
CA GLY A 11 13.42 10.17 -48.00
C GLY A 11 13.61 10.36 -46.49
N LEU A 12 13.04 9.48 -45.63
CA LEU A 12 13.11 9.60 -44.16
C LEU A 12 14.53 9.38 -43.65
N MET A 13 15.04 10.32 -42.84
CA MET A 13 16.30 10.16 -42.10
C MET A 13 16.04 9.40 -40.84
N GLN A 14 16.73 8.27 -40.64
CA GLN A 14 16.62 7.43 -39.45
C GLN A 14 17.97 6.86 -39.03
N LEU A 15 18.04 6.31 -37.81
CA LEU A 15 19.23 5.57 -37.33
C LEU A 15 19.46 4.34 -38.21
N PRO A 16 20.73 3.91 -38.44
CA PRO A 16 21.05 2.70 -39.20
C PRO A 16 20.28 1.50 -38.69
N GLY A 17 19.56 0.82 -39.57
CA GLY A 17 18.77 -0.38 -39.28
C GLY A 17 18.51 -1.19 -40.52
N PRO A 18 18.07 -2.47 -40.41
CA PRO A 18 17.89 -3.37 -41.56
C PRO A 18 16.75 -2.93 -42.50
N GLN A 19 15.78 -2.20 -41.98
CA GLN A 19 14.60 -1.76 -42.76
C GLN A 19 14.15 -0.34 -42.39
N CYS A 20 13.54 0.37 -43.33
CA CYS A 20 12.96 1.68 -43.09
C CYS A 20 11.67 1.57 -42.24
N LYS A 21 11.60 2.30 -41.12
CA LYS A 21 10.46 2.29 -40.18
C LYS A 21 9.15 2.82 -40.80
N SER A 22 9.23 3.59 -41.88
CA SER A 22 8.06 4.20 -42.50
C SER A 22 7.53 3.40 -43.71
N CYS A 23 8.39 2.86 -44.55
CA CYS A 23 7.98 2.18 -45.80
C CYS A 23 8.44 0.72 -45.95
N GLY A 24 9.12 0.17 -44.91
CA GLY A 24 9.57 -1.23 -44.90
C GLY A 24 10.71 -1.58 -45.86
N THR A 25 11.22 -0.62 -46.67
CA THR A 25 12.29 -0.87 -47.62
C THR A 25 13.59 -1.23 -46.91
N ALA A 26 14.27 -2.32 -47.36
CA ALA A 26 15.56 -2.72 -46.82
C ALA A 26 16.61 -1.62 -47.07
N LEU A 27 17.24 -1.16 -45.99
CA LEU A 27 18.34 -0.19 -46.04
C LEU A 27 19.64 -1.00 -46.08
N GLY A 28 20.23 -1.18 -47.26
CA GLY A 28 21.47 -1.91 -47.44
C GLY A 28 22.62 -1.30 -46.60
N GLY A 29 22.94 -1.90 -45.48
CA GLY A 29 24.21 -1.70 -44.81
C GLY A 29 25.32 -2.47 -45.53
N PRO A 30 26.60 -2.00 -45.50
CA PRO A 30 27.71 -2.71 -46.13
C PRO A 30 27.85 -4.11 -45.54
N ALA A 31 27.89 -5.13 -46.42
CA ALA A 31 28.09 -6.52 -46.05
C ALA A 31 29.40 -6.64 -45.21
N ARG A 32 29.29 -7.14 -43.98
CA ARG A 32 30.45 -7.54 -43.19
C ARG A 32 31.21 -8.62 -43.91
N PRO A 33 32.53 -8.54 -44.12
CA PRO A 33 33.29 -9.64 -44.69
C PRO A 33 33.16 -10.87 -43.78
N ALA A 34 32.90 -12.03 -44.40
CA ALA A 34 32.80 -13.30 -43.73
C ALA A 34 34.17 -13.60 -43.03
N GLY A 35 34.14 -13.63 -41.71
CA GLY A 35 35.27 -14.12 -40.91
C GLY A 35 35.47 -15.62 -41.14
N PRO A 36 36.70 -16.13 -40.96
CA PRO A 36 37.00 -17.54 -41.21
C PRO A 36 36.14 -18.48 -40.37
N ALA A 37 35.64 -19.54 -41.00
CA ALA A 37 34.77 -20.54 -40.41
C ALA A 37 35.41 -21.11 -39.12
N ARG A 38 34.73 -21.02 -38.01
CA ARG A 38 35.08 -21.72 -36.78
C ARG A 38 34.94 -23.22 -37.02
N PRO A 39 35.95 -24.03 -36.57
CA PRO A 39 35.82 -25.47 -36.64
C PRO A 39 34.59 -25.96 -35.87
N ALA A 40 33.86 -26.90 -36.42
CA ALA A 40 32.70 -27.54 -35.83
C ALA A 40 33.04 -28.10 -34.46
N ALA A 41 32.28 -27.73 -33.41
CA ALA A 41 32.42 -28.30 -32.09
C ALA A 41 32.12 -29.83 -32.14
N PRO A 42 32.83 -30.66 -31.41
CA PRO A 42 32.59 -32.09 -31.37
C PRO A 42 31.16 -32.33 -30.79
N PRO A 43 30.47 -33.41 -31.26
CA PRO A 43 29.11 -33.73 -30.76
C PRO A 43 29.15 -33.98 -29.25
N ARG A 44 28.27 -33.30 -28.51
CA ARG A 44 28.05 -33.58 -27.08
C ARG A 44 27.71 -35.04 -26.90
N PRO A 45 28.30 -35.75 -25.92
CA PRO A 45 27.85 -37.08 -25.54
C PRO A 45 26.37 -36.99 -25.12
N GLN A 46 25.53 -37.80 -25.78
CA GLN A 46 24.15 -37.99 -25.38
C GLN A 46 24.17 -38.74 -24.05
N THR A 47 23.79 -38.10 -22.98
CA THR A 47 23.50 -38.79 -21.71
C THR A 47 22.28 -39.69 -21.94
N PRO A 48 22.35 -40.99 -21.61
CA PRO A 48 21.19 -41.86 -21.69
C PRO A 48 20.10 -41.35 -20.77
N PRO A 49 18.79 -41.58 -21.11
CA PRO A 49 17.71 -41.21 -20.26
C PRO A 49 17.87 -41.83 -18.86
N PRO A 50 17.58 -41.08 -17.77
CA PRO A 50 17.71 -41.61 -16.43
C PRO A 50 16.79 -42.82 -16.27
N ALA A 51 17.35 -43.91 -15.73
CA ALA A 51 16.61 -45.12 -15.36
C ALA A 51 15.48 -44.75 -14.39
N PRO A 52 14.31 -45.41 -14.45
CA PRO A 52 13.23 -45.19 -13.48
C PRO A 52 13.76 -45.50 -12.08
N LEU A 53 13.62 -44.53 -11.17
CA LEU A 53 13.95 -44.70 -9.75
C LEU A 53 13.10 -45.80 -9.15
N PRO A 54 13.68 -46.65 -8.27
CA PRO A 54 12.90 -47.67 -7.54
C PRO A 54 11.83 -46.93 -6.71
N SER A 55 10.64 -47.45 -6.72
CA SER A 55 9.51 -47.03 -5.87
C SER A 55 9.82 -47.36 -4.41
N ASP A 56 10.46 -46.47 -3.69
CA ASP A 56 10.58 -46.53 -2.25
C ASP A 56 9.20 -46.29 -1.60
N THR A 57 8.52 -47.37 -1.31
CA THR A 57 7.34 -47.44 -0.44
C THR A 57 7.76 -47.31 1.01
N ASN A 58 8.22 -46.13 1.44
CA ASN A 58 8.32 -45.76 2.85
C ASN A 58 8.31 -44.23 3.00
N HIS A 59 7.16 -43.64 2.69
CA HIS A 59 6.87 -42.27 3.15
C HIS A 59 6.10 -42.41 4.46
N SER A 60 6.79 -42.10 5.56
CA SER A 60 6.13 -41.62 6.76
C SER A 60 5.16 -40.48 6.38
N PRO A 61 3.94 -40.46 6.94
CA PRO A 61 2.98 -39.39 6.61
C PRO A 61 3.50 -38.05 7.16
N GLY A 62 4.28 -37.35 6.36
CA GLY A 62 4.55 -35.96 6.56
C GLY A 62 3.21 -35.23 6.50
N PHE A 63 2.87 -34.55 7.60
CA PHE A 63 1.71 -33.71 7.74
C PHE A 63 1.79 -32.56 6.73
N SER A 64 1.39 -32.80 5.50
CA SER A 64 1.06 -31.74 4.55
C SER A 64 -0.30 -31.20 5.00
N PRO A 65 -0.42 -29.91 5.34
CA PRO A 65 -1.74 -29.36 5.58
C PRO A 65 -2.55 -29.56 4.29
N PRO A 66 -3.85 -29.92 4.38
CA PRO A 66 -4.68 -30.12 3.21
C PRO A 66 -4.66 -28.83 2.39
N VAL A 67 -4.13 -28.91 1.19
CA VAL A 67 -4.33 -27.89 0.15
C VAL A 67 -5.83 -27.94 -0.13
N PRO A 68 -6.59 -26.89 0.12
CA PRO A 68 -7.97 -26.85 -0.34
C PRO A 68 -7.89 -26.86 -1.87
N SER A 69 -8.13 -28.03 -2.45
CA SER A 69 -8.39 -28.19 -3.88
C SER A 69 -9.45 -27.17 -4.28
N GLY A 70 -9.16 -26.39 -5.31
CA GLY A 70 -9.95 -25.27 -5.79
C GLY A 70 -11.45 -25.56 -5.74
N LEU A 71 -12.09 -24.98 -4.74
CA LEU A 71 -13.52 -24.75 -4.75
C LEU A 71 -13.70 -23.62 -5.79
N GLU A 72 -14.14 -24.01 -6.98
CA GLU A 72 -14.88 -23.08 -7.83
C GLU A 72 -16.02 -22.57 -6.94
N ALA A 73 -15.88 -21.34 -6.46
CA ALA A 73 -16.89 -20.70 -5.64
C ALA A 73 -18.19 -20.69 -6.46
N GLY A 74 -19.17 -21.47 -6.02
CA GLY A 74 -20.50 -21.44 -6.60
C GLY A 74 -21.06 -20.01 -6.52
N PRO A 75 -22.06 -19.65 -7.33
CA PRO A 75 -22.66 -18.34 -7.30
C PRO A 75 -23.34 -18.12 -5.94
N GLY A 76 -22.60 -17.55 -4.96
CA GLY A 76 -23.08 -17.27 -3.60
C GLY A 76 -22.03 -17.38 -2.48
N GLU A 77 -20.87 -17.98 -2.72
CA GLU A 77 -19.79 -18.00 -1.74
C GLU A 77 -18.87 -16.78 -1.94
N GLY A 78 -18.82 -15.91 -0.93
CA GLY A 78 -17.96 -14.72 -0.93
C GLY A 78 -16.48 -15.09 -1.07
N ARG A 79 -15.78 -14.45 -2.00
CA ARG A 79 -14.34 -14.63 -2.20
C ARG A 79 -13.58 -14.08 -1.00
N GLN A 80 -12.66 -14.86 -0.46
CA GLN A 80 -11.92 -14.50 0.74
C GLN A 80 -10.43 -14.31 0.44
N LEU A 81 -9.80 -13.39 1.18
CA LEU A 81 -8.34 -13.27 1.19
C LEU A 81 -7.76 -14.18 2.28
N PHE A 82 -6.66 -14.83 1.95
CA PHE A 82 -5.94 -15.72 2.87
C PHE A 82 -4.58 -15.13 3.23
N PHE A 83 -4.13 -15.39 4.47
CA PHE A 83 -2.82 -14.95 4.93
C PHE A 83 -2.06 -16.12 5.53
N TYR A 84 -0.95 -16.48 4.91
CA TYR A 84 -0.12 -17.63 5.27
C TYR A 84 1.07 -17.25 6.16
N GLY A 85 1.35 -15.98 6.34
CA GLY A 85 2.47 -15.50 7.13
C GLY A 85 2.41 -15.93 8.59
N SER A 86 3.59 -16.21 9.16
CA SER A 86 3.76 -16.61 10.55
C SER A 86 4.44 -15.54 11.40
N GLY A 87 4.09 -15.48 12.70
CA GLY A 87 4.75 -14.58 13.64
C GLY A 87 6.23 -14.90 13.84
N GLY A 88 6.61 -16.17 13.79
CA GLY A 88 8.00 -16.62 13.93
C GLY A 88 8.87 -16.17 12.76
N SER A 89 8.42 -16.35 11.52
CA SER A 89 9.15 -15.87 10.33
C SER A 89 9.30 -14.34 10.35
N LEU A 90 8.24 -13.64 10.72
CA LEU A 90 8.29 -12.18 10.84
C LEU A 90 9.19 -11.73 12.01
N PHE A 91 9.26 -12.49 13.10
CA PHE A 91 10.16 -12.21 14.21
C PHE A 91 11.63 -12.29 13.79
N GLY A 92 12.02 -13.29 13.01
CA GLY A 92 13.37 -13.37 12.45
C GLY A 92 13.72 -12.13 11.62
N ILE A 93 12.81 -11.67 10.77
CA ILE A 93 12.97 -10.41 10.02
C ILE A 93 13.07 -9.23 10.98
N HIS A 94 12.23 -9.19 12.01
CA HIS A 94 12.14 -8.05 12.95
C HIS A 94 13.40 -7.90 13.80
N ILE A 95 13.95 -8.99 14.33
CA ILE A 95 15.14 -8.97 15.19
C ILE A 95 16.36 -8.44 14.41
N VAL A 96 16.57 -8.92 13.17
CA VAL A 96 17.63 -8.43 12.29
C VAL A 96 17.43 -6.96 11.96
N ASN A 97 16.21 -6.58 11.64
CA ASN A 97 15.88 -5.18 11.32
C ASN A 97 16.10 -4.27 12.53
N MET A 98 15.71 -4.70 13.74
CA MET A 98 15.90 -3.95 14.98
C MET A 98 17.38 -3.73 15.25
N PHE A 99 18.19 -4.79 15.20
CA PHE A 99 19.64 -4.70 15.39
C PHE A 99 20.29 -3.73 14.39
N LEU A 100 20.01 -3.91 13.10
CA LEU A 100 20.56 -3.03 12.06
C LEU A 100 20.07 -1.58 12.19
N THR A 101 18.83 -1.36 12.64
CA THR A 101 18.31 -0.02 12.86
C THR A 101 19.04 0.68 14.01
N VAL A 102 19.37 -0.02 15.10
CA VAL A 102 20.16 0.51 16.21
C VAL A 102 21.58 0.82 15.75
N VAL A 103 22.26 -0.13 15.08
CA VAL A 103 23.65 0.03 14.60
C VAL A 103 23.78 1.19 13.61
N THR A 104 22.77 1.41 12.77
CA THR A 104 22.78 2.50 11.77
C THR A 104 22.12 3.80 12.26
N LEU A 105 21.91 3.95 13.58
CA LEU A 105 21.27 5.13 14.19
C LEU A 105 19.94 5.50 13.51
N GLY A 106 19.12 4.48 13.18
CA GLY A 106 17.80 4.66 12.59
C GLY A 106 17.75 4.67 11.06
N ILE A 107 18.88 4.77 10.35
CA ILE A 107 18.88 4.81 8.87
C ILE A 107 18.28 3.54 8.28
N TYR A 108 18.58 2.38 8.86
CA TYR A 108 18.07 1.09 8.39
C TYR A 108 16.55 0.91 8.53
N TYR A 109 15.85 1.76 9.28
CA TYR A 109 14.39 1.73 9.44
C TYR A 109 13.62 1.67 8.12
N PHE A 110 14.10 2.37 7.08
CA PHE A 110 13.45 2.38 5.76
C PHE A 110 13.54 1.00 5.07
N TRP A 111 14.67 0.29 5.23
CA TRP A 111 14.84 -1.09 4.74
C TRP A 111 13.98 -2.06 5.53
N ALA A 112 13.95 -1.91 6.85
CA ALA A 112 13.11 -2.69 7.74
C ALA A 112 11.63 -2.60 7.33
N LYS A 113 11.14 -1.38 7.09
CA LYS A 113 9.77 -1.11 6.67
C LYS A 113 9.41 -1.76 5.34
N VAL A 114 10.28 -1.67 4.35
CA VAL A 114 10.09 -2.32 3.04
C VAL A 114 10.06 -3.85 3.17
N ARG A 115 11.00 -4.44 3.92
CA ARG A 115 11.04 -5.90 4.14
C ARG A 115 9.77 -6.44 4.79
N VAL A 116 9.26 -5.75 5.82
CA VAL A 116 8.01 -6.14 6.48
C VAL A 116 6.83 -6.06 5.51
N ARG A 117 6.73 -5.00 4.67
CA ARG A 117 5.67 -4.88 3.67
C ARG A 117 5.75 -5.96 2.59
N GLN A 118 6.95 -6.24 2.09
CA GLN A 118 7.18 -7.32 1.14
C GLN A 118 6.72 -8.65 1.72
N TYR A 119 7.12 -8.97 2.96
CA TYR A 119 6.69 -10.19 3.63
C TYR A 119 5.16 -10.27 3.78
N LEU A 120 4.52 -9.22 4.29
CA LEU A 120 3.08 -9.24 4.50
C LEU A 120 2.29 -9.41 3.21
N LEU A 121 2.69 -8.75 2.12
CA LEU A 121 1.99 -8.83 0.84
C LEU A 121 2.28 -10.16 0.12
N SER A 122 3.52 -10.67 0.15
CA SER A 122 3.85 -11.98 -0.43
C SER A 122 3.19 -13.15 0.28
N GLU A 123 2.78 -12.99 1.54
CA GLU A 123 2.03 -13.99 2.30
C GLU A 123 0.51 -13.79 2.24
N THR A 124 0.04 -12.74 1.54
CA THR A 124 -1.39 -12.50 1.30
C THR A 124 -1.77 -13.04 -0.08
N GLU A 125 -2.82 -13.85 -0.12
CA GLU A 125 -3.33 -14.50 -1.33
C GLU A 125 -4.80 -14.15 -1.56
N PHE A 126 -5.15 -13.97 -2.82
CA PHE A 126 -6.53 -13.81 -3.28
C PHE A 126 -6.68 -14.57 -4.61
N GLU A 127 -7.71 -15.41 -4.72
CA GLU A 127 -7.97 -16.22 -5.93
C GLU A 127 -6.75 -17.02 -6.43
N GLY A 128 -5.97 -17.62 -5.52
CA GLY A 128 -4.80 -18.43 -5.83
C GLY A 128 -3.53 -17.64 -6.14
N ASP A 129 -3.61 -16.30 -6.25
CA ASP A 129 -2.47 -15.45 -6.58
C ASP A 129 -2.07 -14.56 -5.40
N ARG A 130 -0.77 -14.37 -5.20
CA ARG A 130 -0.20 -13.56 -4.12
C ARG A 130 -0.01 -12.12 -4.55
N PHE A 131 -0.08 -11.22 -3.57
CA PHE A 131 0.26 -9.82 -3.78
C PHE A 131 1.78 -9.63 -3.80
N ALA A 132 2.24 -8.60 -4.53
CA ALA A 132 3.64 -8.22 -4.56
C ALA A 132 3.83 -6.72 -4.20
N TYR A 133 4.94 -6.41 -3.53
CA TYR A 133 5.33 -5.05 -3.19
C TYR A 133 6.64 -4.68 -3.87
N HIS A 134 6.64 -3.63 -4.67
CA HIS A 134 7.75 -3.19 -5.51
C HIS A 134 8.46 -1.93 -5.01
N GLY A 135 8.07 -1.41 -3.84
CA GLY A 135 8.70 -0.23 -3.26
C GLY A 135 10.12 -0.50 -2.77
N THR A 136 10.99 0.49 -2.85
CA THR A 136 12.38 0.41 -2.43
C THR A 136 12.67 1.28 -1.19
N ALA A 137 13.61 0.82 -0.37
CA ALA A 137 14.03 1.57 0.82
C ALA A 137 14.71 2.90 0.46
N LYS A 138 15.43 2.93 -0.67
CA LYS A 138 16.07 4.16 -1.17
C LYS A 138 15.04 5.24 -1.50
N GLU A 139 13.93 4.87 -2.15
CA GLU A 139 12.82 5.79 -2.42
C GLU A 139 12.27 6.38 -1.12
N LEU A 140 12.00 5.52 -0.11
CA LEU A 140 11.49 5.97 1.19
C LEU A 140 12.47 6.90 1.91
N LEU A 141 13.76 6.56 1.94
CA LEU A 141 14.78 7.40 2.57
C LEU A 141 14.90 8.77 1.88
N LEU A 142 15.02 8.78 0.54
CA LEU A 142 15.16 10.03 -0.21
C LEU A 142 13.95 10.94 -0.04
N GLY A 143 12.75 10.37 -0.07
CA GLY A 143 11.58 11.18 0.14
C GLY A 143 11.47 11.68 1.59
N PHE A 144 11.82 10.86 2.60
CA PHE A 144 11.92 11.34 3.99
C PHE A 144 12.90 12.51 4.11
N LEU A 145 14.10 12.40 3.52
CA LEU A 145 15.08 13.49 3.56
C LEU A 145 14.56 14.78 2.90
N LYS A 146 13.87 14.65 1.75
CA LYS A 146 13.22 15.77 1.09
C LYS A 146 12.13 16.39 1.98
N ALA A 147 11.25 15.56 2.56
CA ALA A 147 10.20 16.03 3.45
C ALA A 147 10.78 16.70 4.72
N ALA A 148 11.82 16.10 5.32
CA ALA A 148 12.50 16.68 6.47
C ALA A 148 13.14 18.04 6.14
N LEU A 149 13.75 18.19 4.97
CA LEU A 149 14.35 19.44 4.54
C LEU A 149 13.29 20.53 4.30
N VAL A 150 12.22 20.21 3.58
CA VAL A 150 11.23 21.23 3.17
C VAL A 150 10.24 21.57 4.26
N PHE A 151 9.87 20.61 5.08
CA PHE A 151 8.87 20.82 6.15
C PHE A 151 9.46 20.73 7.55
N GLY A 152 10.35 19.77 7.78
CA GLY A 152 10.94 19.57 9.10
C GLY A 152 11.81 20.75 9.52
N VAL A 153 12.69 21.23 8.64
CA VAL A 153 13.57 22.36 8.94
C VAL A 153 12.78 23.66 9.18
N PRO A 154 11.83 24.08 8.33
CA PRO A 154 11.01 25.27 8.62
C PRO A 154 10.18 25.16 9.90
N LEU A 155 9.58 23.99 10.18
CA LEU A 155 8.84 23.77 11.43
C LEU A 155 9.75 23.82 12.66
N LEU A 156 10.97 23.26 12.56
CA LEU A 156 11.98 23.35 13.63
C LEU A 156 12.38 24.81 13.89
N LEU A 157 12.69 25.57 12.83
CA LEU A 157 13.04 27.00 12.94
C LEU A 157 11.89 27.80 13.56
N LEU A 158 10.65 27.51 13.16
CA LEU A 158 9.46 28.14 13.72
C LEU A 158 9.31 27.81 15.21
N GLY A 159 9.59 26.58 15.61
CA GLY A 159 9.60 26.14 17.03
C GLY A 159 10.68 26.84 17.87
N ILE A 160 11.89 26.97 17.31
CA ILE A 160 12.99 27.73 17.94
C ILE A 160 12.57 29.20 18.11
N LEU A 161 12.01 29.82 17.08
CA LEU A 161 11.54 31.20 17.14
C LEU A 161 10.44 31.40 18.19
N GLN A 162 9.51 30.45 18.32
CA GLN A 162 8.50 30.45 19.40
C GLN A 162 9.13 30.36 20.80
N GLY A 163 10.23 29.61 20.94
CA GLY A 163 10.99 29.55 22.20
C GLY A 163 11.69 30.86 22.54
N ILE A 164 12.34 31.49 21.55
CA ILE A 164 13.03 32.77 21.74
C ILE A 164 12.05 33.89 22.07
N LEU A 165 10.89 33.93 21.41
CA LEU A 165 9.87 34.97 21.61
C LEU A 165 8.81 34.58 22.65
N ALA A 166 9.13 33.62 23.53
CA ALA A 166 8.20 33.14 24.56
C ALA A 166 7.74 34.21 25.55
N SER A 167 8.56 35.26 25.73
CA SER A 167 8.27 36.42 26.60
C SER A 167 7.19 37.36 26.03
N VAL A 168 6.89 37.27 24.72
CA VAL A 168 5.86 38.10 24.04
C VAL A 168 4.64 37.24 23.71
N PRO A 169 3.60 37.20 24.59
CA PRO A 169 2.49 36.24 24.48
C PRO A 169 1.75 36.30 23.13
N VAL A 170 1.54 37.50 22.59
CA VAL A 170 0.85 37.70 21.32
C VAL A 170 1.62 37.11 20.14
N VAL A 171 2.93 37.34 20.09
CA VAL A 171 3.79 36.80 19.02
C VAL A 171 3.85 35.27 19.11
N LYS A 172 4.01 34.74 20.30
CA LYS A 172 3.98 33.28 20.54
C LYS A 172 2.66 32.67 20.09
N ALA A 173 1.52 33.28 20.38
CA ALA A 173 0.20 32.82 19.93
C ALA A 173 0.06 32.84 18.41
N LEU A 174 0.50 33.91 17.74
CA LEU A 174 0.47 34.04 16.29
C LEU A 174 1.36 32.98 15.61
N LEU A 175 2.58 32.75 16.10
CA LEU A 175 3.48 31.72 15.60
C LEU A 175 2.90 30.32 15.85
N GLY A 176 2.24 30.09 16.98
CA GLY A 176 1.53 28.86 17.29
C GLY A 176 0.38 28.60 16.31
N LEU A 177 -0.41 29.61 16.01
CA LEU A 177 -1.49 29.52 15.01
C LEU A 177 -0.93 29.24 13.60
N LEU A 178 0.16 29.90 13.21
CA LEU A 178 0.84 29.63 11.96
C LEU A 178 1.34 28.18 11.87
N THR A 179 1.99 27.69 12.94
CA THR A 179 2.46 26.29 13.02
C THR A 179 1.28 25.32 12.87
N TYR A 180 0.18 25.57 13.58
CA TYR A 180 -1.04 24.76 13.48
C TYR A 180 -1.60 24.77 12.07
N ALA A 181 -1.69 25.92 11.41
CA ALA A 181 -2.19 26.04 10.04
C ALA A 181 -1.31 25.26 9.04
N ILE A 182 0.02 25.34 9.20
CA ILE A 182 0.96 24.57 8.36
C ILE A 182 0.74 23.07 8.57
N VAL A 183 0.68 22.59 9.82
CA VAL A 183 0.48 21.17 10.13
C VAL A 183 -0.88 20.66 9.61
N MET A 184 -1.94 21.48 9.71
CA MET A 184 -3.27 21.16 9.16
C MET A 184 -3.27 20.93 7.65
N VAL A 185 -2.38 21.57 6.92
CA VAL A 185 -2.20 21.36 5.47
C VAL A 185 -1.28 20.18 5.19
N LEU A 186 -0.22 20.02 5.97
CA LEU A 186 0.78 18.98 5.77
C LEU A 186 0.23 17.57 6.01
N ILE A 187 -0.58 17.37 7.06
CA ILE A 187 -1.15 16.05 7.37
C ILE A 187 -1.93 15.46 6.18
N PRO A 188 -2.96 16.12 5.64
CA PRO A 188 -3.71 15.56 4.50
C PRO A 188 -2.86 15.42 3.24
N PHE A 189 -1.91 16.33 3.01
CA PHE A 189 -0.97 16.20 1.92
C PHE A 189 -0.14 14.91 2.03
N ALA A 190 0.38 14.64 3.21
CA ALA A 190 1.13 13.42 3.50
C ALA A 190 0.28 12.14 3.37
N ILE A 191 -0.99 12.16 3.82
CA ILE A 191 -1.92 11.03 3.67
C ILE A 191 -2.11 10.69 2.20
N VAL A 192 -2.34 11.69 1.34
CA VAL A 192 -2.50 11.49 -0.12
C VAL A 192 -1.21 10.95 -0.74
N GLY A 193 -0.06 11.53 -0.41
CA GLY A 193 1.24 11.07 -0.87
C GLY A 193 1.49 9.61 -0.50
N ALA A 194 1.40 9.28 0.79
CA ALA A 194 1.58 7.91 1.28
C ALA A 194 0.61 6.91 0.64
N ARG A 195 -0.66 7.29 0.43
CA ARG A 195 -1.65 6.44 -0.24
C ARG A 195 -1.26 6.18 -1.69
N ARG A 196 -0.88 7.23 -2.43
CA ARG A 196 -0.43 7.15 -3.83
C ARG A 196 0.77 6.23 -3.97
N TYR A 197 1.79 6.42 -3.15
CA TYR A 197 2.98 5.56 -3.15
C TYR A 197 2.64 4.11 -2.84
N ARG A 198 1.99 3.83 -1.73
CA ARG A 198 1.65 2.46 -1.32
C ARG A 198 0.90 1.70 -2.42
N LEU A 199 -0.13 2.32 -3.00
CA LEU A 199 -0.92 1.69 -4.06
C LEU A 199 -0.10 1.50 -5.34
N SER A 200 0.70 2.49 -5.78
CA SER A 200 1.52 2.36 -6.99
C SER A 200 2.61 1.28 -6.88
N ARG A 201 3.01 0.94 -5.67
CA ARG A 201 4.03 -0.11 -5.40
C ARG A 201 3.43 -1.47 -5.04
N THR A 202 2.12 -1.59 -4.95
CA THR A 202 1.42 -2.85 -4.71
C THR A 202 0.83 -3.37 -6.00
N SER A 203 1.03 -4.65 -6.30
CA SER A 203 0.41 -5.33 -7.45
C SER A 203 -0.22 -6.65 -7.05
N TRP A 204 -1.18 -7.10 -7.84
CA TRP A 204 -1.76 -8.42 -7.82
C TRP A 204 -1.96 -8.89 -9.26
N ARG A 205 -1.58 -10.12 -9.60
CA ARG A 205 -1.53 -10.62 -10.99
C ARG A 205 -0.83 -9.65 -11.94
N GLU A 206 0.32 -9.09 -11.52
CA GLU A 206 1.09 -8.08 -12.26
C GLU A 206 0.37 -6.75 -12.50
N ILE A 207 -0.91 -6.64 -12.16
CA ILE A 207 -1.67 -5.40 -12.25
C ILE A 207 -1.44 -4.57 -11.00
N ARG A 208 -0.98 -3.33 -11.16
CA ARG A 208 -0.72 -2.40 -10.05
C ARG A 208 -1.97 -1.64 -9.65
N PHE A 209 -2.05 -1.39 -8.36
CA PHE A 209 -3.00 -0.41 -7.85
C PHE A 209 -2.53 1.02 -8.13
N SER A 210 -3.45 1.97 -8.14
CA SER A 210 -3.11 3.38 -8.31
C SER A 210 -4.04 4.27 -7.48
N PHE A 211 -3.57 5.49 -7.16
CA PHE A 211 -4.37 6.51 -6.49
C PHE A 211 -4.34 7.80 -7.32
N ARG A 212 -5.51 8.29 -7.72
CA ARG A 212 -5.65 9.42 -8.65
C ARG A 212 -6.26 10.66 -7.99
N GLY A 213 -6.43 10.68 -6.66
CA GLY A 213 -6.95 11.82 -5.92
C GLY A 213 -5.98 13.01 -5.92
N ARG A 214 -6.52 14.23 -6.08
CA ARG A 214 -5.74 15.45 -5.99
C ARG A 214 -5.53 15.83 -4.52
N ALA A 215 -4.28 16.14 -4.14
CA ALA A 215 -3.96 16.52 -2.76
C ALA A 215 -4.73 17.77 -2.30
N LEU A 216 -4.89 18.77 -3.17
CA LEU A 216 -5.60 20.01 -2.84
C LEU A 216 -7.07 19.78 -2.47
N ASP A 217 -7.76 18.87 -3.18
CA ASP A 217 -9.16 18.55 -2.89
C ASP A 217 -9.29 17.84 -1.55
N PHE A 218 -8.34 16.94 -1.25
CA PHE A 218 -8.28 16.28 0.05
C PHE A 218 -7.92 17.24 1.19
N ILE A 219 -7.01 18.21 0.96
CA ILE A 219 -6.68 19.24 1.94
C ILE A 219 -7.92 20.08 2.27
N LYS A 220 -8.67 20.54 1.27
CA LYS A 220 -9.91 21.28 1.49
C LYS A 220 -10.91 20.49 2.33
N LEU A 221 -11.14 19.23 1.96
CA LEU A 221 -12.02 18.33 2.71
C LEU A 221 -11.54 18.13 4.15
N PHE A 222 -10.22 17.90 4.33
CA PHE A 222 -9.64 17.63 5.64
C PHE A 222 -9.69 18.85 6.56
N VAL A 223 -9.29 20.03 6.06
CA VAL A 223 -9.31 21.27 6.83
C VAL A 223 -10.74 21.65 7.23
N THR A 224 -11.66 21.66 6.27
CA THR A 224 -13.08 22.00 6.57
C THR A 224 -13.69 20.99 7.53
N GLY A 225 -13.46 19.69 7.32
CA GLY A 225 -13.98 18.63 8.20
C GLY A 225 -13.40 18.69 9.61
N SER A 226 -12.10 18.99 9.75
CA SER A 226 -11.45 19.13 11.05
C SER A 226 -11.95 20.37 11.80
N LEU A 227 -12.08 21.50 11.11
CA LEU A 227 -12.60 22.73 11.71
C LEU A 227 -14.05 22.55 12.17
N LEU A 228 -14.92 21.98 11.33
CA LEU A 228 -16.30 21.69 11.71
C LEU A 228 -16.38 20.71 12.89
N SER A 229 -15.51 19.70 12.91
CA SER A 229 -15.43 18.76 14.04
C SER A 229 -14.97 19.45 15.32
N GLY A 230 -14.02 20.39 15.25
CA GLY A 230 -13.59 21.21 16.37
C GLY A 230 -14.70 22.12 16.91
N ILE A 231 -15.36 22.88 16.03
CA ILE A 231 -16.44 23.82 16.39
C ILE A 231 -17.63 23.07 17.01
N THR A 232 -17.94 21.87 16.49
CA THR A 232 -19.05 21.04 17.00
C THR A 232 -18.65 20.10 18.13
N LEU A 233 -17.50 20.31 18.78
CA LEU A 233 -16.97 19.48 19.87
C LEU A 233 -16.97 17.97 19.50
N GLY A 234 -16.65 17.66 18.24
CA GLY A 234 -16.57 16.30 17.74
C GLY A 234 -17.86 15.73 17.15
N LEU A 235 -19.01 16.40 17.27
CA LEU A 235 -20.27 15.89 16.72
C LEU A 235 -20.26 15.72 15.21
N TYR A 236 -19.45 16.53 14.49
CA TYR A 236 -19.30 16.41 13.04
C TYR A 236 -18.37 15.25 12.61
N TYR A 237 -17.65 14.62 13.53
CA TYR A 237 -16.64 13.60 13.23
C TYR A 237 -17.14 12.43 12.34
N PRO A 238 -18.34 11.83 12.53
CA PRO A 238 -18.81 10.75 11.66
C PRO A 238 -18.99 11.18 10.21
N PHE A 239 -19.42 12.41 9.97
CA PHE A 239 -19.57 12.98 8.62
C PHE A 239 -18.21 13.23 7.99
N PHE A 240 -17.27 13.78 8.74
CA PHE A 240 -15.90 14.02 8.28
C PHE A 240 -15.19 12.70 7.97
N ASP A 241 -15.25 11.71 8.88
CA ASP A 241 -14.57 10.43 8.71
C ASP A 241 -15.10 9.65 7.50
N THR A 242 -16.43 9.69 7.28
CA THR A 242 -17.05 9.07 6.11
C THR A 242 -16.63 9.75 4.80
N ARG A 243 -16.67 11.08 4.72
CA ARG A 243 -16.22 11.82 3.52
C ARG A 243 -14.73 11.61 3.23
N ARG A 244 -13.89 11.55 4.28
CA ARG A 244 -12.47 11.22 4.16
C ARG A 244 -12.28 9.82 3.58
N HIS A 245 -13.02 8.83 4.09
CA HIS A 245 -12.97 7.46 3.60
C HIS A 245 -13.46 7.36 2.15
N GLU A 246 -14.58 7.98 1.83
CA GLU A 246 -15.14 8.09 0.47
C GLU A 246 -14.09 8.63 -0.50
N PHE A 247 -13.44 9.76 -0.17
CA PHE A 247 -12.40 10.35 -1.02
C PHE A 247 -11.26 9.36 -1.28
N LEU A 248 -10.77 8.69 -0.23
CA LEU A 248 -9.66 7.76 -0.35
C LEU A 248 -10.02 6.50 -1.14
N VAL A 249 -11.24 5.99 -1.02
CA VAL A 249 -11.72 4.81 -1.75
C VAL A 249 -12.02 5.18 -3.20
N ALA A 250 -12.84 6.20 -3.42
CA ALA A 250 -13.30 6.59 -4.75
C ALA A 250 -12.19 7.06 -5.71
N HIS A 251 -11.00 7.38 -5.18
CA HIS A 251 -9.83 7.70 -6.01
C HIS A 251 -8.78 6.58 -6.03
N SER A 252 -9.09 5.42 -5.46
CA SER A 252 -8.26 4.21 -5.58
C SER A 252 -8.71 3.38 -6.77
N TYR A 253 -7.75 2.78 -7.47
CA TYR A 253 -7.98 1.97 -8.68
C TYR A 253 -7.18 0.68 -8.60
N PHE A 254 -7.73 -0.38 -9.15
CA PHE A 254 -7.02 -1.59 -9.49
C PHE A 254 -6.97 -1.73 -11.03
N GLY A 255 -5.83 -1.49 -11.64
CA GLY A 255 -5.73 -1.32 -13.08
C GLY A 255 -6.65 -0.21 -13.59
N ASN A 256 -7.58 -0.57 -14.48
CA ASN A 256 -8.62 0.31 -15.01
C ASN A 256 -9.90 0.38 -14.14
N GLN A 257 -10.05 -0.51 -13.14
CA GLN A 257 -11.25 -0.55 -12.30
C GLN A 257 -11.11 0.38 -11.10
N LYS A 258 -12.14 1.21 -10.88
CA LYS A 258 -12.26 2.14 -9.77
C LYS A 258 -12.93 1.44 -8.58
N PHE A 259 -12.49 1.76 -7.38
CA PHE A 259 -13.25 1.45 -6.17
C PHE A 259 -14.30 2.52 -5.93
N ASP A 260 -15.51 2.12 -5.59
CA ASP A 260 -16.59 3.03 -5.27
C ASP A 260 -17.06 2.87 -3.83
N PHE A 261 -17.60 3.95 -3.27
CA PHE A 261 -18.13 4.01 -1.90
C PHE A 261 -19.43 4.81 -1.85
N ASP A 262 -20.50 4.21 -1.35
CA ASP A 262 -21.85 4.79 -1.30
C ASP A 262 -22.36 5.11 0.12
N GLY A 263 -21.49 4.97 1.14
CA GLY A 263 -21.86 5.20 2.54
C GLY A 263 -22.05 6.67 2.90
N LYS A 264 -22.93 6.94 3.86
CA LYS A 264 -23.25 8.30 4.32
C LYS A 264 -22.96 8.47 5.82
N GLY A 265 -22.37 9.59 6.20
CA GLY A 265 -21.99 9.87 7.59
C GLY A 265 -23.17 9.90 8.57
N ARG A 266 -24.37 10.24 8.10
CA ARG A 266 -25.59 10.26 8.92
C ARG A 266 -25.96 8.88 9.48
N ASP A 267 -25.63 7.80 8.77
CA ASP A 267 -26.01 6.45 9.17
C ASP A 267 -25.16 5.95 10.36
N LEU A 268 -23.98 6.52 10.53
CA LEU A 268 -23.11 6.28 11.68
C LEU A 268 -23.34 7.28 12.84
N PHE A 269 -24.00 8.40 12.58
CA PHE A 269 -24.15 9.50 13.54
C PHE A 269 -24.85 9.07 14.83
N GLY A 270 -26.00 8.39 14.74
CA GLY A 270 -26.71 7.91 15.91
C GLY A 270 -25.89 6.96 16.79
N SER A 271 -25.13 6.05 16.13
CA SER A 271 -24.22 5.14 16.86
C SER A 271 -23.06 5.89 17.52
N PHE A 272 -22.59 6.95 16.90
CA PHE A 272 -21.55 7.80 17.45
C PHE A 272 -22.03 8.61 18.66
N LEU A 273 -23.27 9.11 18.65
CA LEU A 273 -23.87 9.75 19.81
C LEU A 273 -23.96 8.81 21.03
N VAL A 274 -24.34 7.55 20.79
CA VAL A 274 -24.31 6.52 21.85
C VAL A 274 -22.89 6.36 22.42
N VAL A 275 -21.87 6.34 21.55
CA VAL A 275 -20.49 6.29 22.02
C VAL A 275 -20.12 7.50 22.85
N MET A 276 -20.45 8.72 22.41
CA MET A 276 -20.16 9.94 23.18
C MET A 276 -20.80 9.91 24.58
N LEU A 277 -22.05 9.44 24.66
CA LEU A 277 -22.77 9.36 25.92
C LEU A 277 -22.17 8.30 26.89
N PHE A 278 -21.83 7.13 26.33
CA PHE A 278 -21.36 5.99 27.14
C PHE A 278 -19.84 5.88 27.24
N PHE A 279 -19.08 6.77 26.60
CA PHE A 279 -17.62 6.69 26.57
C PHE A 279 -17.03 6.73 27.98
N VAL A 280 -17.41 7.71 28.80
CA VAL A 280 -16.91 7.87 30.17
C VAL A 280 -17.44 6.76 31.10
N PRO A 281 -18.75 6.46 31.16
CA PRO A 281 -19.26 5.36 32.00
C PRO A 281 -18.65 3.99 31.71
N THR A 282 -18.30 3.71 30.42
CA THR A 282 -17.71 2.42 30.04
C THR A 282 -16.18 2.46 29.97
N LEU A 283 -15.54 3.51 30.47
CA LEU A 283 -14.09 3.70 30.37
C LEU A 283 -13.55 3.53 28.94
N GLY A 284 -14.34 3.99 27.97
CA GLY A 284 -14.00 3.90 26.54
C GLY A 284 -14.28 2.53 25.88
N LEU A 285 -14.75 1.52 26.61
CA LEU A 285 -14.99 0.19 26.04
C LEU A 285 -16.01 0.21 24.89
N VAL A 286 -17.02 1.06 24.96
CA VAL A 286 -18.05 1.21 23.90
C VAL A 286 -17.42 1.54 22.54
N TRP A 287 -16.24 2.10 22.51
CA TRP A 287 -15.51 2.44 21.28
C TRP A 287 -15.25 1.23 20.37
N PHE A 288 -14.97 0.06 20.93
CA PHE A 288 -14.72 -1.17 20.15
C PHE A 288 -15.95 -1.61 19.36
N TRP A 289 -17.16 -1.48 19.93
CA TRP A 289 -18.40 -1.81 19.24
C TRP A 289 -18.71 -0.83 18.11
N TYR A 290 -18.44 0.45 18.34
CA TYR A 290 -18.56 1.46 17.30
C TYR A 290 -17.56 1.24 16.16
N GLN A 291 -16.30 0.98 16.47
CA GLN A 291 -15.29 0.70 15.45
C GLN A 291 -15.63 -0.55 14.63
N ALA A 292 -16.11 -1.60 15.25
CA ALA A 292 -16.58 -2.78 14.53
C ALA A 292 -17.79 -2.47 13.65
N LYS A 293 -18.76 -1.68 14.13
CA LYS A 293 -19.91 -1.24 13.34
C LYS A 293 -19.45 -0.37 12.17
N LYS A 294 -18.57 0.60 12.41
CA LYS A 294 -18.00 1.45 11.36
C LYS A 294 -17.26 0.62 10.32
N GLN A 295 -16.42 -0.34 10.72
CA GLN A 295 -15.68 -1.19 9.80
C GLN A 295 -16.61 -2.02 8.92
N ARG A 296 -17.66 -2.64 9.51
CA ARG A 296 -18.68 -3.36 8.72
C ARG A 296 -19.40 -2.43 7.75
N TYR A 297 -19.78 -1.23 8.20
CA TYR A 297 -20.45 -0.22 7.38
C TYR A 297 -19.56 0.21 6.22
N PHE A 298 -18.31 0.56 6.47
CA PHE A 298 -17.38 1.01 5.43
C PHE A 298 -17.11 -0.08 4.38
N TRP A 299 -16.84 -1.30 4.80
CA TRP A 299 -16.65 -2.39 3.85
C TRP A 299 -17.94 -2.75 3.12
N GLY A 300 -19.07 -2.80 3.78
CA GLY A 300 -20.37 -3.08 3.16
C GLY A 300 -20.82 -2.02 2.13
N HIS A 301 -20.26 -0.81 2.21
CA HIS A 301 -20.50 0.28 1.24
C HIS A 301 -19.31 0.48 0.28
N THR A 302 -18.30 -0.40 0.31
CA THR A 302 -17.21 -0.37 -0.65
C THR A 302 -17.42 -1.43 -1.71
N SER A 303 -17.27 -1.06 -2.98
CA SER A 303 -17.38 -1.97 -4.12
C SER A 303 -16.19 -1.84 -5.08
N LEU A 304 -15.92 -2.91 -5.82
CA LEU A 304 -14.98 -2.94 -6.94
C LEU A 304 -15.73 -3.49 -8.15
N ALA A 305 -15.95 -2.66 -9.14
CA ALA A 305 -16.84 -2.98 -10.27
C ALA A 305 -18.24 -3.42 -9.76
N THR A 306 -18.66 -4.64 -10.04
CA THR A 306 -19.94 -5.19 -9.62
C THR A 306 -19.88 -5.95 -8.29
N ALA A 307 -18.68 -6.23 -7.78
CA ALA A 307 -18.49 -6.95 -6.54
C ALA A 307 -18.45 -5.99 -5.34
N ARG A 308 -19.06 -6.40 -4.22
CA ARG A 308 -19.16 -5.61 -2.99
C ARG A 308 -18.43 -6.31 -1.85
N PHE A 309 -17.69 -5.53 -1.07
CA PHE A 309 -17.05 -6.06 0.13
C PHE A 309 -18.06 -6.25 1.25
N HIS A 310 -17.85 -7.29 2.04
CA HIS A 310 -18.61 -7.55 3.25
C HIS A 310 -17.67 -7.83 4.42
N SER A 311 -18.01 -7.33 5.61
CA SER A 311 -17.21 -7.57 6.82
C SER A 311 -18.11 -8.06 7.96
N THR A 312 -17.65 -9.13 8.66
CA THR A 312 -18.36 -9.77 9.77
C THR A 312 -17.71 -9.51 11.13
N VAL A 313 -16.86 -8.49 11.24
CA VAL A 313 -16.16 -8.11 12.48
C VAL A 313 -17.14 -7.69 13.55
N THR A 314 -16.98 -8.23 14.78
CA THR A 314 -17.77 -7.84 15.97
C THR A 314 -16.93 -7.06 16.96
N GLY A 315 -17.60 -6.20 17.78
CA GLY A 315 -16.92 -5.40 18.80
C GLY A 315 -16.15 -6.23 19.82
N THR A 316 -16.73 -7.33 20.26
CA THR A 316 -16.09 -8.26 21.21
C THR A 316 -14.82 -8.88 20.63
N ARG A 317 -14.86 -9.33 19.36
CA ARG A 317 -13.67 -9.90 18.71
C ARG A 317 -12.56 -8.85 18.54
N LEU A 318 -12.92 -7.62 18.18
CA LEU A 318 -11.99 -6.52 18.07
C LEU A 318 -11.37 -6.15 19.44
N PHE A 319 -12.20 -6.12 20.47
CA PHE A 319 -11.74 -5.91 21.85
C PHE A 319 -10.75 -6.99 22.30
N LEU A 320 -11.10 -8.26 22.16
CA LEU A 320 -10.24 -9.39 22.53
C LEU A 320 -8.91 -9.39 21.74
N LEU A 321 -8.95 -9.04 20.44
CA LEU A 321 -7.74 -8.90 19.65
C LEU A 321 -6.84 -7.80 20.21
N THR A 322 -7.41 -6.62 20.48
CA THR A 322 -6.65 -5.47 20.95
C THR A 322 -6.06 -5.70 22.33
N VAL A 323 -6.88 -6.19 23.27
CA VAL A 323 -6.41 -6.49 24.65
C VAL A 323 -5.38 -7.63 24.64
N GLY A 324 -5.62 -8.69 23.87
CA GLY A 324 -4.67 -9.79 23.72
C GLY A 324 -3.35 -9.37 23.09
N ASN A 325 -3.37 -8.44 22.14
CA ASN A 325 -2.14 -7.88 21.57
C ASN A 325 -1.44 -6.93 22.56
N LEU A 326 -2.19 -6.12 23.29
CA LEU A 326 -1.63 -5.27 24.34
C LEU A 326 -0.94 -6.10 25.43
N PHE A 327 -1.62 -7.16 25.91
CA PHE A 327 -1.03 -8.09 26.87
C PHE A 327 0.26 -8.74 26.33
N LEU A 328 0.23 -9.22 25.08
CA LEU A 328 1.40 -9.79 24.41
C LEU A 328 2.57 -8.79 24.36
N LEU A 329 2.31 -7.55 23.99
CA LEU A 329 3.34 -6.52 23.87
C LEU A 329 3.93 -6.15 25.25
N VAL A 330 3.08 -6.01 26.27
CA VAL A 330 3.53 -5.71 27.63
C VAL A 330 4.33 -6.88 28.20
N ALA A 331 3.81 -8.11 28.11
CA ALA A 331 4.47 -9.30 28.65
C ALA A 331 5.83 -9.60 27.97
N THR A 332 5.99 -9.21 26.70
CA THR A 332 7.23 -9.42 25.95
C THR A 332 8.09 -8.16 25.82
N LEU A 333 7.77 -7.09 26.55
CA LEU A 333 8.45 -5.79 26.44
C LEU A 333 8.58 -5.30 24.98
N GLY A 334 7.54 -5.52 24.18
CA GLY A 334 7.49 -5.12 22.77
C GLY A 334 8.03 -6.16 21.78
N LEU A 335 8.78 -7.19 22.19
CA LEU A 335 9.29 -8.22 21.30
C LEU A 335 8.20 -9.05 20.62
N GLY A 336 6.99 -9.07 21.20
CA GLY A 336 5.80 -9.71 20.62
C GLY A 336 5.17 -8.97 19.43
N PHE A 337 5.70 -7.81 19.04
CA PHE A 337 5.16 -7.01 17.93
C PHE A 337 4.93 -7.79 16.62
N PRO A 338 5.84 -8.67 16.16
CA PRO A 338 5.61 -9.45 14.94
C PRO A 338 4.39 -10.38 15.02
N TRP A 339 4.16 -11.00 16.17
CA TRP A 339 2.96 -11.83 16.38
C TRP A 339 1.69 -10.99 16.43
N ALA A 340 1.73 -9.84 17.10
CA ALA A 340 0.61 -8.90 17.14
C ALA A 340 0.26 -8.42 15.72
N LEU A 341 1.25 -8.09 14.89
CA LEU A 341 1.06 -7.66 13.51
C LEU A 341 0.43 -8.77 12.65
N VAL A 342 0.96 -10.00 12.71
CA VAL A 342 0.40 -11.16 12.01
C VAL A 342 -1.04 -11.43 12.45
N ARG A 343 -1.34 -11.36 13.77
CA ARG A 343 -2.71 -11.50 14.30
C ARG A 343 -3.65 -10.44 13.76
N ASN A 344 -3.21 -9.18 13.67
CA ASN A 344 -3.99 -8.07 13.12
C ASN A 344 -4.31 -8.29 11.63
N VAL A 345 -3.31 -8.65 10.81
CA VAL A 345 -3.51 -8.91 9.39
C VAL A 345 -4.44 -10.10 9.18
N ARG A 346 -4.19 -11.21 9.86
CA ARG A 346 -5.04 -12.41 9.78
C ARG A 346 -6.48 -12.12 10.23
N PHE A 347 -6.64 -11.33 11.29
CA PHE A 347 -7.95 -10.89 11.74
C PHE A 347 -8.66 -10.04 10.68
N ALA A 348 -8.00 -9.04 10.12
CA ALA A 348 -8.59 -8.16 9.12
C ALA A 348 -9.07 -8.92 7.88
N LEU A 349 -8.26 -9.87 7.39
CA LEU A 349 -8.58 -10.66 6.20
C LEU A 349 -9.62 -11.75 6.47
N ARG A 350 -9.59 -12.39 7.65
CA ARG A 350 -10.52 -13.46 8.00
C ARG A 350 -11.99 -13.04 8.00
N TYR A 351 -12.26 -11.78 8.34
CA TYR A 351 -13.62 -11.25 8.44
C TYR A 351 -13.99 -10.35 7.26
N LEU A 352 -13.24 -10.40 6.17
CA LEU A 352 -13.48 -9.64 4.96
C LEU A 352 -13.71 -10.60 3.79
N THR A 353 -14.85 -10.47 3.15
CA THR A 353 -15.23 -11.21 1.93
C THR A 353 -15.55 -10.23 0.80
N LEU A 354 -15.42 -10.69 -0.42
CA LEU A 354 -15.84 -9.97 -1.62
C LEU A 354 -16.94 -10.78 -2.29
N ASP A 355 -18.16 -10.24 -2.29
CA ASP A 355 -19.34 -10.90 -2.78
C ASP A 355 -19.74 -10.33 -4.14
N GLY A 356 -20.19 -11.18 -5.06
CA GLY A 356 -20.68 -10.79 -6.38
C GLY A 356 -19.73 -11.16 -7.52
N PRO A 357 -20.22 -11.02 -8.77
CA PRO A 357 -19.44 -11.35 -9.94
C PRO A 357 -18.32 -10.32 -10.15
N LEU A 358 -17.10 -10.77 -10.24
CA LEU A 358 -15.94 -9.95 -10.60
C LEU A 358 -15.28 -10.56 -11.84
N ASP A 359 -15.40 -9.88 -12.95
CA ASP A 359 -14.71 -10.26 -14.19
C ASP A 359 -13.27 -9.78 -14.13
N LEU A 360 -12.38 -10.66 -13.69
CA LEU A 360 -10.94 -10.38 -13.59
C LEU A 360 -10.28 -10.27 -14.96
N SER A 361 -10.87 -10.86 -16.01
CA SER A 361 -10.33 -10.85 -17.36
C SER A 361 -10.45 -9.48 -18.04
N SER A 362 -11.43 -8.69 -17.63
CA SER A 362 -11.63 -7.31 -18.10
C SER A 362 -10.69 -6.29 -17.46
N ILE A 363 -10.02 -6.67 -16.36
CA ILE A 363 -9.13 -5.76 -15.62
C ILE A 363 -7.76 -5.74 -16.30
N ARG A 364 -7.37 -4.56 -16.79
CA ARG A 364 -6.09 -4.35 -17.49
C ARG A 364 -5.29 -3.26 -16.79
N GLN A 365 -3.96 -3.39 -16.87
CA GLN A 365 -3.07 -2.31 -16.46
C GLN A 365 -3.30 -1.11 -17.36
N GLU A 366 -3.78 -0.02 -16.82
CA GLU A 366 -3.87 1.25 -17.51
C GLU A 366 -2.53 1.99 -17.39
N ALA A 367 -1.98 2.42 -18.52
CA ALA A 367 -0.80 3.28 -18.53
C ALA A 367 -1.18 4.59 -17.84
N GLN A 368 -0.70 4.80 -16.64
CA GLN A 368 -0.89 6.05 -15.93
C GLN A 368 -0.07 7.10 -16.67
N ALA A 369 -0.75 8.06 -17.31
CA ALA A 369 -0.09 9.24 -17.86
C ALA A 369 0.57 9.99 -16.71
N ALA A 370 1.87 9.78 -16.55
CA ALA A 370 2.69 10.45 -15.55
C ALA A 370 2.75 11.94 -15.91
N THR A 371 2.02 12.77 -15.19
CA THR A 371 2.29 14.20 -15.21
C THR A 371 3.56 14.43 -14.39
N ALA A 372 4.68 14.67 -15.07
CA ALA A 372 6.01 14.80 -14.48
C ALA A 372 6.09 15.79 -13.29
N THR A 373 5.22 16.79 -13.24
CA THR A 373 5.13 17.77 -12.14
C THR A 373 4.41 17.23 -10.89
N GLY A 374 3.44 16.34 -11.06
CA GLY A 374 2.75 15.68 -9.93
C GLY A 374 3.60 14.57 -9.30
N GLU A 375 4.43 13.89 -10.10
CA GLU A 375 5.35 12.84 -9.63
C GLU A 375 6.51 13.40 -8.80
N ALA A 376 7.09 14.53 -9.19
CA ALA A 376 8.16 15.18 -8.43
C ALA A 376 7.67 15.68 -7.05
N LEU A 377 6.45 16.24 -6.98
CA LEU A 377 5.83 16.66 -5.71
C LEU A 377 5.32 15.46 -4.88
N ALA A 378 4.78 14.42 -5.51
CA ALA A 378 4.37 13.21 -4.80
C ALA A 378 5.56 12.42 -4.26
N GLY A 379 6.63 12.24 -5.05
CA GLY A 379 7.87 11.63 -4.58
C GLY A 379 8.55 12.41 -3.45
N PHE A 380 8.23 13.68 -3.31
CA PHE A 380 8.69 14.53 -2.24
C PHE A 380 8.07 14.19 -0.87
N PHE A 381 6.79 13.77 -0.85
CA PHE A 381 6.05 13.46 0.38
C PHE A 381 5.91 11.96 0.66
N ASP A 382 6.24 11.14 -0.32
CA ASP A 382 5.96 9.69 -0.32
C ASP A 382 6.82 8.88 0.65
N ALA A 383 7.85 9.49 1.17
CA ALA A 383 8.90 8.76 1.81
C ALA A 383 8.90 8.76 3.33
N GLY A 384 8.05 9.51 3.98
CA GLY A 384 8.27 9.72 5.41
C GLY A 384 7.08 9.63 6.35
N LEU A 385 5.86 9.70 5.83
CA LEU A 385 4.69 9.80 6.69
C LEU A 385 3.76 8.59 6.55
N ASP A 386 4.30 7.42 6.85
CA ASP A 386 3.52 6.24 7.18
C ASP A 386 3.03 6.39 8.62
N LEU A 387 2.00 7.16 8.80
CA LEU A 387 1.24 7.17 10.03
C LEU A 387 0.30 5.96 10.00
N GLY A 388 0.81 4.81 10.52
CA GLY A 388 0.10 3.62 10.96
C GLY A 388 -0.63 2.83 9.91
#